data_0a6cfbb223e7cf31b9bd21b2bfdf2539
#
_entry.id   0a6cfbb223e7cf31b9bd21b2bfdf2539
#
_cell.length_a   1.000
_cell.length_b   1.000
_cell.length_c   1.000
_cell.angle_alpha   90.00
_cell.angle_beta   90.00
_cell.angle_gamma   90.00
#
_symmetry.space_group_name_H-M   'P 1'
#
loop_
_entity.id
_entity.type
_entity.pdbx_description
1 polymer ?
#
loop_
_entity_poly.entity_id
_entity_poly.type
_entity_poly.pdbx_seq_one_letter_code
_entity_poly.pdbx_strand_id
1 'polypeptide(L)'
;LARKHGTGLVLESATWRANPDWGARLGYDSDRLERANLRAVALLERLRREYAPTTGPIVVSGCVGPRGDGYVPANAMRVAEAEEYHAAQITTFGRAGVDLVDLVTAITMNYSAEAIGVARAARRVGLPAVISFTVETDGQLPTGQPLAEAIDEVDRATDGYPAYYMVNCAHPTHFASRLDVGAAWARRIRGLRANASCRSHAELNEAPDLDIGDIDQLARQHAALVTHLPWINVLGGCCGTDTRHVDAIATSCAALYRRRVVAG
;
A
#
# COMPACT_ATOMS: atom_id res chain seq x y z
N LEU A 1 10.11 -10.03 12.69
CA LEU A 1 8.76 -10.62 12.66
C LEU A 1 8.64 -11.67 11.55
N ALA A 2 8.92 -11.35 10.27
CA ALA A 2 8.78 -12.30 9.16
C ALA A 2 9.45 -13.65 9.45
N ARG A 3 10.70 -13.63 9.91
CA ARG A 3 11.42 -14.85 10.32
C ARG A 3 10.74 -15.57 11.49
N LYS A 4 10.25 -14.86 12.51
CA LYS A 4 9.53 -15.41 13.65
C LYS A 4 8.28 -16.22 13.22
N HIS A 5 7.56 -15.68 12.23
CA HIS A 5 6.30 -16.26 11.76
C HIS A 5 6.44 -17.18 10.53
N GLY A 6 7.64 -17.28 9.95
CA GLY A 6 7.89 -18.07 8.73
C GLY A 6 7.15 -17.50 7.50
N THR A 7 7.08 -16.18 7.38
CA THR A 7 6.41 -15.47 6.28
C THR A 7 7.42 -14.77 5.39
N GLY A 8 6.99 -14.40 4.18
CA GLY A 8 7.70 -13.43 3.35
C GLY A 8 7.60 -12.00 3.94
N LEU A 9 8.32 -11.07 3.34
CA LEU A 9 8.36 -9.68 3.75
C LEU A 9 8.33 -8.76 2.53
N VAL A 10 7.47 -7.75 2.56
CA VAL A 10 7.55 -6.60 1.65
C VAL A 10 8.27 -5.48 2.38
N LEU A 11 9.45 -5.10 1.87
CA LEU A 11 10.22 -3.95 2.32
C LEU A 11 9.82 -2.74 1.48
N GLU A 12 9.14 -1.78 2.07
CA GLU A 12 8.78 -0.53 1.41
C GLU A 12 9.77 0.58 1.71
N SER A 13 10.18 1.30 0.65
CA SER A 13 11.05 2.47 0.80
C SER A 13 10.34 3.60 1.53
N ALA A 14 11.08 4.33 2.37
CA ALA A 14 10.56 5.49 3.10
C ALA A 14 10.49 6.73 2.18
N THR A 15 9.79 6.60 1.04
CA THR A 15 9.76 7.58 -0.05
C THR A 15 8.36 8.09 -0.40
N TRP A 16 7.39 7.84 0.46
CA TRP A 16 5.98 8.21 0.24
C TRP A 16 5.80 9.70 -0.15
N ARG A 17 6.58 10.60 0.45
CA ARG A 17 6.60 12.04 0.13
C ARG A 17 7.88 12.48 -0.60
N ALA A 18 8.68 11.57 -1.15
CA ALA A 18 9.89 11.92 -1.90
C ALA A 18 9.56 12.23 -3.38
N ASN A 19 8.57 13.09 -3.59
CA ASN A 19 8.08 13.56 -4.87
C ASN A 19 8.47 15.04 -5.12
N PRO A 20 8.28 15.58 -6.34
CA PRO A 20 8.74 16.91 -6.70
C PRO A 20 8.21 18.03 -5.80
N ASP A 21 6.91 18.02 -5.47
CA ASP A 21 6.29 19.10 -4.69
C ASP A 21 6.85 19.18 -3.25
N TRP A 22 7.01 18.04 -2.60
CA TRP A 22 7.61 17.96 -1.26
C TRP A 22 9.12 18.18 -1.30
N GLY A 23 9.80 17.70 -2.35
CA GLY A 23 11.22 17.97 -2.57
C GLY A 23 11.49 19.47 -2.67
N ALA A 24 10.71 20.18 -3.48
CA ALA A 24 10.82 21.62 -3.64
C ALA A 24 10.64 22.39 -2.32
N ARG A 25 9.66 22.01 -1.49
CA ARG A 25 9.45 22.61 -0.15
C ARG A 25 10.64 22.46 0.77
N LEU A 26 11.43 21.40 0.60
CA LEU A 26 12.62 21.10 1.40
C LEU A 26 13.91 21.57 0.73
N GLY A 27 13.83 22.30 -0.40
CA GLY A 27 14.98 22.79 -1.14
C GLY A 27 15.77 21.68 -1.86
N TYR A 28 15.10 20.58 -2.21
CA TYR A 28 15.67 19.54 -3.05
C TYR A 28 15.39 19.89 -4.52
N ASP A 29 16.46 19.94 -5.30
CA ASP A 29 16.36 19.89 -6.76
C ASP A 29 16.10 18.45 -7.23
N SER A 30 15.90 18.27 -8.54
CA SER A 30 15.64 16.95 -9.13
C SER A 30 16.71 15.93 -8.83
N ASP A 31 17.99 16.33 -8.88
CA ASP A 31 19.11 15.42 -8.68
C ASP A 31 19.24 14.97 -7.22
N ARG A 32 19.01 15.89 -6.28
CA ARG A 32 18.99 15.55 -4.85
C ARG A 32 17.84 14.64 -4.51
N LEU A 33 16.68 14.89 -5.12
CA LEU A 33 15.49 14.07 -4.93
C LEU A 33 15.67 12.66 -5.51
N GLU A 34 16.25 12.55 -6.71
CA GLU A 34 16.60 11.27 -7.32
C GLU A 34 17.58 10.49 -6.41
N ARG A 35 18.67 11.13 -5.97
CA ARG A 35 19.62 10.50 -5.04
C ARG A 35 18.97 10.07 -3.71
N ALA A 36 17.99 10.79 -3.19
CA ALA A 36 17.26 10.42 -1.98
C ALA A 36 16.46 9.13 -2.19
N ASN A 37 15.71 9.05 -3.29
CA ASN A 37 14.95 7.87 -3.68
C ASN A 37 15.87 6.64 -3.91
N LEU A 38 16.98 6.81 -4.64
CA LEU A 38 17.96 5.74 -4.87
C LEU A 38 18.59 5.24 -3.57
N ARG A 39 18.97 6.13 -2.64
CA ARG A 39 19.50 5.73 -1.34
C ARG A 39 18.50 4.95 -0.50
N ALA A 40 17.21 5.30 -0.58
CA ALA A 40 16.16 4.58 0.14
C ALA A 40 16.05 3.13 -0.34
N VAL A 41 16.02 2.90 -1.66
CA VAL A 41 15.93 1.52 -2.20
C VAL A 41 17.24 0.75 -2.00
N ALA A 42 18.40 1.40 -2.09
CA ALA A 42 19.70 0.77 -1.81
C ALA A 42 19.81 0.28 -0.35
N LEU A 43 19.20 1.00 0.61
CA LEU A 43 19.10 0.55 1.99
C LEU A 43 18.28 -0.76 2.08
N LEU A 44 17.14 -0.82 1.40
CA LEU A 44 16.27 -2.00 1.43
C LEU A 44 16.93 -3.21 0.77
N GLU A 45 17.67 -3.00 -0.32
CA GLU A 45 18.41 -4.08 -0.97
C GLU A 45 19.53 -4.62 -0.09
N ARG A 46 20.22 -3.78 0.66
CA ARG A 46 21.18 -4.22 1.65
C ARG A 46 20.52 -5.08 2.73
N LEU A 47 19.36 -4.68 3.24
CA LEU A 47 18.58 -5.45 4.20
C LEU A 47 18.11 -6.78 3.59
N ARG A 48 17.63 -6.76 2.35
CA ARG A 48 17.23 -7.99 1.63
C ARG A 48 18.39 -8.98 1.59
N ARG A 49 19.57 -8.58 1.17
CA ARG A 49 20.77 -9.46 1.13
C ARG A 49 21.16 -10.01 2.49
N GLU A 50 21.07 -9.18 3.52
CA GLU A 50 21.41 -9.59 4.89
C GLU A 50 20.45 -10.66 5.43
N TYR A 51 19.14 -10.50 5.17
CA TYR A 51 18.11 -11.34 5.78
C TYR A 51 17.56 -12.45 4.88
N ALA A 52 17.79 -12.42 3.56
CA ALA A 52 17.30 -13.44 2.63
C ALA A 52 17.68 -14.89 3.02
N PRO A 53 18.90 -15.18 3.55
CA PRO A 53 19.26 -16.56 3.92
C PRO A 53 18.40 -17.15 5.06
N THR A 54 17.73 -16.32 5.85
CA THR A 54 17.01 -16.74 7.07
C THR A 54 15.54 -16.33 7.08
N THR A 55 15.06 -15.70 6.02
CA THR A 55 13.68 -15.21 5.91
C THR A 55 13.07 -15.77 4.61
N GLY A 56 11.75 -15.91 4.55
CA GLY A 56 11.05 -16.22 3.30
C GLY A 56 11.29 -15.14 2.22
N PRO A 57 10.55 -15.19 1.11
CA PRO A 57 10.75 -14.22 0.03
C PRO A 57 10.71 -12.78 0.55
N ILE A 58 11.69 -11.97 0.16
CA ILE A 58 11.74 -10.54 0.48
C ILE A 58 11.56 -9.77 -0.82
N VAL A 59 10.50 -8.97 -0.88
CA VAL A 59 10.16 -8.10 -2.00
C VAL A 59 10.52 -6.67 -1.64
N VAL A 60 11.24 -5.96 -2.50
CA VAL A 60 11.57 -4.54 -2.34
C VAL A 60 10.58 -3.71 -3.16
N SER A 61 9.88 -2.82 -2.48
CA SER A 61 8.87 -1.93 -3.06
C SER A 61 9.32 -0.48 -3.04
N GLY A 62 9.29 0.16 -4.21
CA GLY A 62 9.40 1.60 -4.34
C GLY A 62 8.06 2.25 -3.94
N CYS A 63 8.01 2.91 -2.79
CA CYS A 63 6.80 3.53 -2.28
C CYS A 63 6.57 4.92 -2.87
N VAL A 64 5.40 5.17 -3.44
CA VAL A 64 4.92 6.48 -3.86
C VAL A 64 3.63 6.85 -3.12
N GLY A 65 3.45 8.12 -2.84
CA GLY A 65 2.22 8.66 -2.24
C GLY A 65 1.47 9.55 -3.22
N PRO A 66 0.25 9.98 -2.87
CA PRO A 66 -0.52 10.89 -3.69
C PRO A 66 0.15 12.26 -3.76
N ARG A 67 -0.17 13.01 -4.81
CA ARG A 67 0.15 14.43 -4.86
C ARG A 67 -0.71 15.18 -3.85
N GLY A 68 -0.08 16.00 -3.03
CA GLY A 68 -0.78 16.76 -2.00
C GLY A 68 -1.12 15.95 -0.75
N ASP A 69 -2.35 16.07 -0.28
CA ASP A 69 -2.84 15.38 0.91
C ASP A 69 -3.42 13.99 0.57
N GLY A 70 -3.19 13.02 1.44
CA GLY A 70 -3.68 11.64 1.26
C GLY A 70 -5.17 11.45 1.55
N TYR A 71 -5.80 12.42 2.24
CA TYR A 71 -7.18 12.29 2.73
C TYR A 71 -8.10 13.39 2.23
N VAL A 72 -7.53 14.50 1.75
CA VAL A 72 -8.27 15.64 1.20
C VAL A 72 -7.83 15.87 -0.24
N PRO A 73 -8.51 15.29 -1.24
CA PRO A 73 -8.18 15.44 -2.65
C PRO A 73 -8.59 16.84 -3.17
N ALA A 74 -7.82 17.86 -2.79
CA ALA A 74 -8.17 19.25 -3.10
C ALA A 74 -7.97 19.64 -4.58
N ASN A 75 -7.02 18.99 -5.27
CA ASN A 75 -6.66 19.30 -6.66
C ASN A 75 -6.43 18.00 -7.44
N ALA A 76 -7.51 17.31 -7.76
CA ALA A 76 -7.43 16.06 -8.50
C ALA A 76 -6.82 16.27 -9.90
N MET A 77 -5.75 15.53 -10.18
CA MET A 77 -5.09 15.52 -11.48
C MET A 77 -5.90 14.71 -12.50
N ARG A 78 -5.82 15.11 -13.76
CA ARG A 78 -6.23 14.22 -14.86
C ARG A 78 -5.19 13.11 -15.02
N VAL A 79 -5.61 11.99 -15.62
CA VAL A 79 -4.75 10.79 -15.78
C VAL A 79 -3.38 11.12 -16.39
N ALA A 80 -3.34 11.91 -17.48
CA ALA A 80 -2.08 12.25 -18.14
C ALA A 80 -1.17 13.12 -17.25
N GLU A 81 -1.74 14.03 -16.47
CA GLU A 81 -1.00 14.84 -15.51
C GLU A 81 -0.44 13.99 -14.37
N ALA A 82 -1.24 13.06 -13.84
CA ALA A 82 -0.81 12.12 -12.80
C ALA A 82 0.30 11.19 -13.30
N GLU A 83 0.19 10.69 -14.53
CA GLU A 83 1.23 9.87 -15.16
C GLU A 83 2.56 10.63 -15.25
N GLU A 84 2.54 11.87 -15.72
CA GLU A 84 3.76 12.67 -15.84
C GLU A 84 4.33 13.05 -14.47
N TYR A 85 3.46 13.43 -13.51
CA TYR A 85 3.88 13.77 -12.16
C TYR A 85 4.63 12.61 -11.46
N HIS A 86 4.05 11.42 -11.50
CA HIS A 86 4.62 10.24 -10.84
C HIS A 86 5.77 9.61 -11.63
N ALA A 87 5.88 9.89 -12.94
CA ALA A 87 6.97 9.40 -13.78
C ALA A 87 8.35 9.80 -13.24
N ALA A 88 8.50 10.98 -12.66
CA ALA A 88 9.77 11.45 -12.07
C ALA A 88 10.32 10.46 -11.03
N GLN A 89 9.51 10.08 -10.06
CA GLN A 89 9.91 9.16 -8.98
C GLN A 89 9.98 7.71 -9.46
N ILE A 90 8.99 7.26 -10.24
CA ILE A 90 8.90 5.88 -10.73
C ILE A 90 10.03 5.56 -11.71
N THR A 91 10.42 6.51 -12.58
CA THR A 91 11.59 6.34 -13.45
C THR A 91 12.87 6.17 -12.65
N THR A 92 13.00 6.88 -11.53
CA THR A 92 14.14 6.70 -10.63
C THR A 92 14.21 5.27 -10.09
N PHE A 93 13.07 4.69 -9.69
CA PHE A 93 13.01 3.29 -9.27
C PHE A 93 13.34 2.32 -10.41
N GLY A 94 12.82 2.57 -11.62
CA GLY A 94 13.14 1.77 -12.79
C GLY A 94 14.63 1.80 -13.16
N ARG A 95 15.28 2.96 -13.02
CA ARG A 95 16.73 3.12 -13.23
C ARG A 95 17.59 2.43 -12.16
N ALA A 96 17.06 2.29 -10.95
CA ALA A 96 17.73 1.51 -9.90
C ALA A 96 17.96 0.05 -10.33
N GLY A 97 17.16 -0.43 -11.28
CA GLY A 97 17.25 -1.76 -11.87
C GLY A 97 16.35 -2.77 -11.17
N VAL A 98 15.95 -3.78 -11.91
CA VAL A 98 15.10 -4.88 -11.44
C VAL A 98 15.72 -5.68 -10.30
N ASP A 99 17.04 -5.61 -10.14
CA ASP A 99 17.75 -6.26 -9.04
C ASP A 99 17.57 -5.51 -7.70
N LEU A 100 17.15 -4.23 -7.73
CA LEU A 100 16.99 -3.38 -6.55
C LEU A 100 15.54 -3.14 -6.17
N VAL A 101 14.63 -3.06 -7.15
CA VAL A 101 13.20 -2.78 -6.92
C VAL A 101 12.37 -3.80 -7.70
N ASP A 102 11.56 -4.58 -6.98
CA ASP A 102 10.70 -5.61 -7.57
C ASP A 102 9.38 -5.04 -8.09
N LEU A 103 8.87 -3.99 -7.44
CA LEU A 103 7.59 -3.37 -7.77
C LEU A 103 7.48 -1.93 -7.21
N VAL A 104 6.49 -1.20 -7.67
CA VAL A 104 6.09 0.09 -7.12
C VAL A 104 4.76 -0.06 -6.38
N THR A 105 4.68 0.45 -5.15
CA THR A 105 3.41 0.55 -4.42
C THR A 105 2.97 2.00 -4.28
N ALA A 106 1.80 2.32 -4.82
CA ALA A 106 1.14 3.61 -4.59
C ALA A 106 0.26 3.50 -3.33
N ILE A 107 0.69 4.15 -2.26
CA ILE A 107 0.03 4.08 -0.95
C ILE A 107 -0.86 5.31 -0.73
N THR A 108 -2.07 5.08 -0.22
CA THR A 108 -3.05 6.11 0.13
C THR A 108 -3.57 6.87 -1.11
N MET A 109 -3.82 6.11 -2.18
CA MET A 109 -4.53 6.68 -3.34
C MET A 109 -5.96 6.99 -2.94
N ASN A 110 -6.44 8.17 -3.31
CA ASN A 110 -7.73 8.67 -2.87
C ASN A 110 -8.70 8.98 -4.02
N TYR A 111 -8.27 8.76 -5.27
CA TYR A 111 -9.11 8.78 -6.47
C TYR A 111 -8.48 7.96 -7.61
N SER A 112 -9.32 7.46 -8.51
CA SER A 112 -8.92 6.53 -9.58
C SER A 112 -8.00 7.14 -10.62
N ALA A 113 -8.18 8.40 -11.02
CA ALA A 113 -7.38 9.02 -12.07
C ALA A 113 -5.88 9.10 -11.72
N GLU A 114 -5.53 9.37 -10.45
CA GLU A 114 -4.15 9.34 -9.99
C GLU A 114 -3.58 7.92 -9.98
N ALA A 115 -4.35 6.97 -9.50
CA ALA A 115 -3.97 5.54 -9.51
C ALA A 115 -3.71 5.02 -10.94
N ILE A 116 -4.51 5.44 -11.92
CA ILE A 116 -4.29 5.13 -13.35
C ILE A 116 -2.98 5.75 -13.83
N GLY A 117 -2.70 7.01 -13.47
CA GLY A 117 -1.44 7.68 -13.82
C GLY A 117 -0.23 6.95 -13.28
N VAL A 118 -0.25 6.54 -12.01
CA VAL A 118 0.82 5.73 -11.39
C VAL A 118 1.01 4.40 -12.12
N ALA A 119 -0.08 3.68 -12.40
CA ALA A 119 -0.02 2.39 -13.08
C ALA A 119 0.59 2.51 -14.50
N ARG A 120 0.25 3.58 -15.24
CA ARG A 120 0.83 3.88 -16.55
C ARG A 120 2.31 4.25 -16.47
N ALA A 121 2.68 5.08 -15.50
CA ALA A 121 4.08 5.44 -15.27
C ALA A 121 4.94 4.20 -14.93
N ALA A 122 4.43 3.29 -14.09
CA ALA A 122 5.09 2.03 -13.76
C ALA A 122 5.23 1.12 -14.99
N ARG A 123 4.19 1.02 -15.81
CA ARG A 123 4.21 0.25 -17.08
C ARG A 123 5.31 0.76 -18.02
N ARG A 124 5.49 2.08 -18.13
CA ARG A 124 6.52 2.69 -18.99
C ARG A 124 7.94 2.24 -18.66
N VAL A 125 8.20 1.93 -17.40
CA VAL A 125 9.53 1.46 -16.93
C VAL A 125 9.60 -0.03 -16.66
N GLY A 126 8.51 -0.78 -16.95
CA GLY A 126 8.46 -2.24 -16.80
C GLY A 126 8.37 -2.72 -15.34
N LEU A 127 8.04 -1.87 -14.38
CA LEU A 127 7.87 -2.25 -12.98
C LEU A 127 6.42 -2.64 -12.69
N PRO A 128 6.14 -3.81 -12.11
CA PRO A 128 4.82 -4.13 -11.59
C PRO A 128 4.31 -3.04 -10.64
N ALA A 129 3.02 -2.71 -10.71
CA ALA A 129 2.39 -1.72 -9.85
C ALA A 129 1.44 -2.39 -8.85
N VAL A 130 1.45 -1.91 -7.62
CA VAL A 130 0.43 -2.18 -6.60
C VAL A 130 -0.25 -0.87 -6.27
N ILE A 131 -1.58 -0.87 -6.32
CA ILE A 131 -2.38 0.30 -5.96
C ILE A 131 -3.06 0.06 -4.62
N SER A 132 -2.83 0.94 -3.67
CA SER A 132 -3.45 0.90 -2.36
C SER A 132 -4.34 2.11 -2.16
N PHE A 133 -5.65 1.86 -2.12
CA PHE A 133 -6.63 2.90 -1.86
C PHE A 133 -6.82 3.11 -0.35
N THR A 134 -7.08 4.37 0.04
CA THR A 134 -7.64 4.67 1.35
C THR A 134 -9.14 4.87 1.23
N VAL A 135 -9.86 4.57 2.31
CA VAL A 135 -11.31 4.77 2.38
C VAL A 135 -11.69 5.46 3.67
N GLU A 136 -12.81 6.19 3.63
CA GLU A 136 -13.42 6.82 4.78
C GLU A 136 -14.26 5.81 5.59
N THR A 137 -14.87 6.25 6.69
CA THR A 137 -15.65 5.40 7.61
C THR A 137 -16.84 4.72 6.97
N ASP A 138 -17.32 5.22 5.83
CA ASP A 138 -18.39 4.63 5.02
C ASP A 138 -17.91 3.62 3.96
N GLY A 139 -16.59 3.42 3.87
CA GLY A 139 -15.94 2.49 2.93
C GLY A 139 -15.81 3.03 1.50
N GLN A 140 -16.06 4.32 1.28
CA GLN A 140 -15.82 4.99 0.01
C GLN A 140 -14.46 5.71 0.03
N LEU A 141 -13.90 5.99 -1.14
CA LEU A 141 -12.71 6.83 -1.26
C LEU A 141 -13.03 8.25 -0.76
N PRO A 142 -12.02 9.06 -0.36
CA PRO A 142 -12.25 10.45 0.08
C PRO A 142 -12.99 11.33 -0.93
N THR A 143 -13.02 10.95 -2.21
CA THR A 143 -13.83 11.61 -3.25
C THR A 143 -15.29 11.18 -3.25
N GLY A 144 -15.70 10.24 -2.41
CA GLY A 144 -17.03 9.60 -2.43
C GLY A 144 -17.17 8.49 -3.48
N GLN A 145 -16.10 8.17 -4.24
CA GLN A 145 -16.13 7.09 -5.22
C GLN A 145 -16.15 5.72 -4.50
N PRO A 146 -17.05 4.80 -4.85
CA PRO A 146 -17.00 3.45 -4.33
C PRO A 146 -15.71 2.73 -4.68
N LEU A 147 -15.14 1.98 -3.72
CA LEU A 147 -13.87 1.24 -3.92
C LEU A 147 -13.93 0.26 -5.11
N ALA A 148 -15.07 -0.40 -5.29
CA ALA A 148 -15.33 -1.29 -6.43
C ALA A 148 -15.18 -0.57 -7.78
N GLU A 149 -15.81 0.60 -7.90
CA GLU A 149 -15.77 1.40 -9.11
C GLU A 149 -14.36 1.92 -9.40
N ALA A 150 -13.63 2.32 -8.35
CA ALA A 150 -12.25 2.79 -8.49
C ALA A 150 -11.33 1.67 -9.02
N ILE A 151 -11.45 0.45 -8.50
CA ILE A 151 -10.68 -0.70 -8.96
C ILE A 151 -11.03 -1.04 -10.41
N ASP A 152 -12.32 -1.13 -10.74
CA ASP A 152 -12.78 -1.44 -12.09
C ASP A 152 -12.37 -0.37 -13.11
N GLU A 153 -12.37 0.91 -12.72
CA GLU A 153 -11.93 2.00 -13.56
C GLU A 153 -10.43 1.93 -13.86
N VAL A 154 -9.60 1.67 -12.83
CA VAL A 154 -8.16 1.50 -13.01
C VAL A 154 -7.86 0.29 -13.89
N ASP A 155 -8.49 -0.86 -13.63
CA ASP A 155 -8.27 -2.08 -14.43
C ASP A 155 -8.68 -1.85 -15.90
N ARG A 156 -9.83 -1.24 -16.14
CA ARG A 156 -10.30 -0.92 -17.50
C ARG A 156 -9.35 0.05 -18.23
N ALA A 157 -8.87 1.09 -17.54
CA ALA A 157 -8.00 2.11 -18.14
C ALA A 157 -6.56 1.67 -18.34
N THR A 158 -6.16 0.52 -17.75
CA THR A 158 -4.80 0.00 -17.77
C THR A 158 -4.70 -1.45 -18.22
N ASP A 159 -5.78 -2.04 -18.76
CA ASP A 159 -5.86 -3.47 -19.14
C ASP A 159 -5.43 -4.41 -17.99
N GLY A 160 -5.87 -4.10 -16.76
CA GLY A 160 -5.55 -4.86 -15.56
C GLY A 160 -4.08 -4.85 -15.16
N TYR A 161 -3.32 -3.82 -15.54
CA TYR A 161 -1.88 -3.73 -15.29
C TYR A 161 -1.47 -3.84 -13.81
N PRO A 162 -2.16 -3.25 -12.81
CA PRO A 162 -1.80 -3.45 -11.41
C PRO A 162 -1.74 -4.94 -11.06
N ALA A 163 -0.65 -5.38 -10.45
CA ALA A 163 -0.49 -6.77 -10.01
C ALA A 163 -1.59 -7.16 -9.00
N TYR A 164 -1.90 -6.24 -8.09
CA TYR A 164 -3.02 -6.36 -7.15
C TYR A 164 -3.33 -4.99 -6.52
N TYR A 165 -4.43 -4.96 -5.77
CA TYR A 165 -4.83 -3.80 -4.98
C TYR A 165 -4.71 -4.08 -3.48
N MET A 166 -4.63 -3.00 -2.70
CA MET A 166 -4.68 -3.02 -1.24
C MET A 166 -5.67 -1.98 -0.73
N VAL A 167 -6.07 -2.13 0.53
CA VAL A 167 -6.69 -1.06 1.33
C VAL A 167 -5.72 -0.67 2.43
N ASN A 168 -5.43 0.62 2.57
CA ASN A 168 -4.58 1.13 3.63
C ASN A 168 -5.17 2.37 4.31
N CYS A 169 -4.62 2.72 5.47
CA CYS A 169 -5.02 3.89 6.26
C CYS A 169 -6.53 3.95 6.58
N ALA A 170 -7.18 2.81 6.64
CA ALA A 170 -8.55 2.65 7.10
C ALA A 170 -8.62 1.50 8.10
N HIS A 171 -9.48 1.60 9.11
CA HIS A 171 -9.70 0.50 10.04
C HIS A 171 -10.59 -0.58 9.38
N PRO A 172 -10.43 -1.88 9.69
CA PRO A 172 -11.25 -2.94 9.06
C PRO A 172 -12.75 -2.73 9.14
N THR A 173 -13.25 -2.10 10.20
CA THR A 173 -14.69 -1.78 10.35
C THR A 173 -15.24 -0.84 9.29
N HIS A 174 -14.40 -0.04 8.65
CA HIS A 174 -14.82 0.92 7.62
C HIS A 174 -15.16 0.25 6.29
N PHE A 175 -14.50 -0.85 5.94
CA PHE A 175 -14.60 -1.45 4.61
C PHE A 175 -14.97 -2.94 4.58
N ALA A 176 -14.84 -3.67 5.70
CA ALA A 176 -15.07 -5.12 5.69
C ALA A 176 -16.44 -5.53 5.15
N SER A 177 -17.50 -4.79 5.52
CA SER A 177 -18.87 -5.04 5.07
C SER A 177 -19.13 -4.67 3.60
N ARG A 178 -18.20 -3.95 2.97
CA ARG A 178 -18.29 -3.56 1.55
C ARG A 178 -17.60 -4.54 0.62
N LEU A 179 -16.81 -5.48 1.15
CA LEU A 179 -16.09 -6.47 0.35
C LEU A 179 -17.00 -7.64 0.00
N ASP A 180 -17.49 -7.62 -1.24
CA ASP A 180 -18.31 -8.72 -1.78
C ASP A 180 -17.40 -9.86 -2.27
N VAL A 181 -17.43 -10.99 -1.57
CA VAL A 181 -16.65 -12.20 -1.89
C VAL A 181 -16.94 -12.74 -3.29
N GLY A 182 -18.19 -12.55 -3.77
CA GLY A 182 -18.62 -13.02 -5.09
C GLY A 182 -18.11 -12.14 -6.25
N ALA A 183 -17.78 -10.89 -5.96
CA ALA A 183 -17.42 -9.93 -6.99
C ALA A 183 -15.96 -10.09 -7.49
N ALA A 184 -15.77 -9.92 -8.80
CA ALA A 184 -14.46 -10.07 -9.42
C ALA A 184 -13.44 -9.02 -8.90
N TRP A 185 -13.88 -7.77 -8.71
CA TRP A 185 -13.03 -6.70 -8.19
C TRP A 185 -12.47 -7.00 -6.80
N ALA A 186 -13.26 -7.66 -5.91
CA ALA A 186 -12.80 -7.99 -4.56
C ALA A 186 -11.63 -9.00 -4.59
N ARG A 187 -11.57 -9.86 -5.60
CA ARG A 187 -10.45 -10.79 -5.80
C ARG A 187 -9.16 -10.11 -6.21
N ARG A 188 -9.24 -8.87 -6.69
CA ARG A 188 -8.10 -8.04 -7.00
C ARG A 188 -7.40 -7.50 -5.75
N ILE A 189 -8.10 -7.43 -4.60
CA ILE A 189 -7.53 -6.99 -3.32
C ILE A 189 -6.75 -8.14 -2.70
N ARG A 190 -5.44 -8.00 -2.61
CA ARG A 190 -4.52 -8.98 -2.02
C ARG A 190 -3.88 -8.50 -0.73
N GLY A 191 -4.01 -7.21 -0.42
CA GLY A 191 -3.31 -6.63 0.72
C GLY A 191 -4.18 -5.75 1.60
N LEU A 192 -3.83 -5.72 2.89
CA LEU A 192 -4.43 -4.88 3.91
C LEU A 192 -3.33 -4.24 4.76
N ARG A 193 -3.37 -2.91 4.90
CA ARG A 193 -2.51 -2.14 5.81
C ARG A 193 -3.38 -1.20 6.64
N ALA A 194 -4.06 -1.77 7.62
CA ALA A 194 -5.08 -1.07 8.38
C ALA A 194 -4.50 -0.08 9.41
N ASN A 195 -5.31 0.94 9.73
CA ASN A 195 -5.07 1.78 10.90
C ASN A 195 -5.38 1.02 12.18
N ALA A 196 -4.70 1.41 13.26
CA ALA A 196 -4.98 0.88 14.60
C ALA A 196 -6.33 1.37 15.14
N SER A 197 -6.66 2.64 14.91
CA SER A 197 -7.86 3.31 15.38
C SER A 197 -9.03 3.16 14.40
N CYS A 198 -10.25 3.03 14.95
CA CYS A 198 -11.50 3.04 14.20
C CYS A 198 -12.07 4.46 13.96
N ARG A 199 -11.39 5.50 14.43
CA ARG A 199 -11.78 6.90 14.18
C ARG A 199 -11.62 7.27 12.71
N SER A 200 -12.36 8.28 12.29
CA SER A 200 -12.21 8.90 10.97
C SER A 200 -10.85 9.62 10.83
N HIS A 201 -10.45 9.88 9.59
CA HIS A 201 -9.22 10.65 9.33
C HIS A 201 -9.28 12.06 9.94
N ALA A 202 -10.45 12.71 9.91
CA ALA A 202 -10.65 14.02 10.51
C ALA A 202 -10.45 13.98 12.02
N GLU A 203 -11.07 13.04 12.73
CA GLU A 203 -10.91 12.87 14.18
C GLU A 203 -9.46 12.54 14.58
N LEU A 204 -8.76 11.74 13.75
CA LEU A 204 -7.35 11.42 14.00
C LEU A 204 -6.43 12.63 13.78
N ASN A 205 -6.75 13.47 12.80
CA ASN A 205 -5.97 14.69 12.53
C ASN A 205 -6.10 15.73 13.66
N GLU A 206 -7.24 15.76 14.34
CA GLU A 206 -7.52 16.65 15.47
C GLU A 206 -7.12 16.06 16.84
N ALA A 207 -6.75 14.77 16.88
CA ALA A 207 -6.42 14.10 18.13
C ALA A 207 -5.10 14.64 18.72
N PRO A 208 -5.05 14.93 20.03
CA PRO A 208 -3.83 15.43 20.68
C PRO A 208 -2.76 14.35 20.81
N ASP A 209 -3.17 13.08 20.84
CA ASP A 209 -2.30 11.92 21.03
C ASP A 209 -2.52 10.86 19.95
N LEU A 210 -1.49 10.03 19.73
CA LEU A 210 -1.57 8.91 18.81
C LEU A 210 -2.51 7.83 19.38
N ASP A 211 -3.59 7.55 18.67
CA ASP A 211 -4.50 6.46 19.00
C ASP A 211 -3.95 5.13 18.43
N ILE A 212 -3.53 4.25 19.34
CA ILE A 212 -3.00 2.92 19.01
C ILE A 212 -4.08 1.83 18.93
N GLY A 213 -5.34 2.16 19.16
CA GLY A 213 -6.46 1.23 19.11
C GLY A 213 -6.34 0.01 20.03
N ASP A 214 -7.09 -1.03 19.72
CA ASP A 214 -7.02 -2.34 20.39
C ASP A 214 -6.29 -3.35 19.49
N ILE A 215 -5.10 -3.75 19.92
CA ILE A 215 -4.19 -4.64 19.18
C ILE A 215 -4.87 -5.99 18.89
N ASP A 216 -5.51 -6.58 19.90
CA ASP A 216 -6.13 -7.91 19.78
C ASP A 216 -7.39 -7.86 18.92
N GLN A 217 -8.16 -6.79 19.01
CA GLN A 217 -9.32 -6.57 18.15
C GLN A 217 -8.89 -6.44 16.69
N LEU A 218 -7.88 -5.63 16.41
CA LEU A 218 -7.35 -5.45 15.06
C LEU A 218 -6.86 -6.79 14.46
N ALA A 219 -6.15 -7.59 15.26
CA ALA A 219 -5.67 -8.91 14.84
C ALA A 219 -6.83 -9.88 14.55
N ARG A 220 -7.86 -9.91 15.38
CA ARG A 220 -9.09 -10.71 15.14
C ARG A 220 -9.81 -10.30 13.86
N GLN A 221 -9.91 -9.00 13.61
CA GLN A 221 -10.54 -8.47 12.39
C GLN A 221 -9.78 -8.84 11.13
N HIS A 222 -8.44 -8.79 11.15
CA HIS A 222 -7.62 -9.30 10.04
C HIS A 222 -7.84 -10.80 9.82
N ALA A 223 -7.87 -11.60 10.87
CA ALA A 223 -8.13 -13.03 10.76
C ALA A 223 -9.52 -13.34 10.18
N ALA A 224 -10.54 -12.58 10.57
CA ALA A 224 -11.89 -12.69 10.00
C ALA A 224 -11.89 -12.34 8.51
N LEU A 225 -11.24 -11.22 8.10
CA LEU A 225 -11.12 -10.83 6.71
C LEU A 225 -10.38 -11.89 5.87
N VAL A 226 -9.24 -12.40 6.36
CA VAL A 226 -8.47 -13.46 5.68
C VAL A 226 -9.28 -14.76 5.58
N THR A 227 -10.12 -15.06 6.55
CA THR A 227 -11.01 -16.23 6.49
C THR A 227 -12.07 -16.06 5.41
N HIS A 228 -12.66 -14.88 5.33
CA HIS A 228 -13.72 -14.55 4.38
C HIS A 228 -13.18 -14.35 2.95
N LEU A 229 -11.99 -13.74 2.81
CA LEU A 229 -11.32 -13.42 1.56
C LEU A 229 -9.97 -14.18 1.50
N PRO A 230 -9.99 -15.49 1.18
CA PRO A 230 -8.83 -16.37 1.34
C PRO A 230 -7.64 -16.05 0.42
N TRP A 231 -7.83 -15.20 -0.55
CA TRP A 231 -6.77 -14.76 -1.46
C TRP A 231 -5.96 -13.55 -0.95
N ILE A 232 -6.40 -12.87 0.12
CA ILE A 232 -5.61 -11.82 0.77
C ILE A 232 -4.39 -12.49 1.41
N ASN A 233 -3.18 -12.02 1.09
CA ASN A 233 -1.92 -12.61 1.54
C ASN A 233 -0.81 -11.60 1.85
N VAL A 234 -1.08 -10.30 1.73
CA VAL A 234 -0.18 -9.22 2.14
C VAL A 234 -0.82 -8.48 3.30
N LEU A 235 -0.22 -8.57 4.48
CA LEU A 235 -0.77 -7.99 5.71
C LEU A 235 0.24 -7.06 6.36
N GLY A 236 -0.24 -5.96 6.90
CA GLY A 236 0.56 -4.99 7.62
C GLY A 236 -0.29 -3.97 8.35
N GLY A 237 0.36 -2.95 8.84
CA GLY A 237 -0.31 -1.83 9.51
C GLY A 237 -0.02 -0.49 8.85
N CYS A 238 -0.81 0.52 9.21
CA CYS A 238 -0.64 1.91 8.82
C CYS A 238 -0.62 2.81 10.07
N CYS A 239 -1.33 3.91 10.10
CA CYS A 239 -1.29 4.86 11.19
C CYS A 239 -1.70 4.24 12.54
N GLY A 240 -0.97 4.61 13.60
CA GLY A 240 -1.19 4.09 14.94
C GLY A 240 -0.67 2.67 15.21
N THR A 241 -0.19 1.95 14.17
CA THR A 241 0.34 0.61 14.33
C THR A 241 1.85 0.60 14.53
N ASP A 242 2.32 -0.42 15.26
CA ASP A 242 3.74 -0.71 15.45
C ASP A 242 4.00 -2.23 15.36
N THR A 243 5.19 -2.66 15.77
CA THR A 243 5.59 -4.07 15.73
C THR A 243 4.69 -5.01 16.54
N ARG A 244 4.05 -4.52 17.61
CA ARG A 244 3.09 -5.30 18.42
C ARG A 244 1.85 -5.67 17.62
N HIS A 245 1.32 -4.71 16.87
CA HIS A 245 0.16 -4.90 15.99
C HIS A 245 0.46 -5.91 14.88
N VAL A 246 1.60 -5.73 14.19
CA VAL A 246 2.01 -6.63 13.11
C VAL A 246 2.29 -8.04 13.63
N ASP A 247 2.86 -8.18 14.83
CA ASP A 247 3.08 -9.47 15.48
C ASP A 247 1.75 -10.18 15.81
N ALA A 248 0.78 -9.46 16.37
CA ALA A 248 -0.54 -9.97 16.68
C ALA A 248 -1.32 -10.39 15.43
N ILE A 249 -1.30 -9.56 14.36
CA ILE A 249 -1.89 -9.88 13.06
C ILE A 249 -1.25 -11.15 12.48
N ALA A 250 0.09 -11.21 12.45
CA ALA A 250 0.80 -12.38 11.94
C ALA A 250 0.49 -13.64 12.74
N THR A 251 0.44 -13.56 14.08
CA THR A 251 0.06 -14.66 14.97
C THR A 251 -1.34 -15.20 14.64
N SER A 252 -2.31 -14.31 14.50
CA SER A 252 -3.70 -14.67 14.24
C SER A 252 -3.92 -15.24 12.83
N CYS A 253 -3.18 -14.74 11.83
CA CYS A 253 -3.38 -15.12 10.44
C CYS A 253 -2.50 -16.28 9.96
N ALA A 254 -1.28 -16.45 10.49
CA ALA A 254 -0.34 -17.47 9.99
C ALA A 254 -0.90 -18.91 10.05
N ALA A 255 -1.67 -19.23 11.08
CA ALA A 255 -2.30 -20.54 11.21
C ALA A 255 -3.35 -20.79 10.11
N LEU A 256 -4.04 -19.75 9.64
CA LEU A 256 -5.04 -19.87 8.59
C LEU A 256 -4.39 -20.23 7.24
N TYR A 257 -3.23 -19.63 6.93
CA TYR A 257 -2.49 -19.93 5.70
C TYR A 257 -1.88 -21.33 5.74
N ARG A 258 -1.27 -21.75 6.87
CA ARG A 258 -0.71 -23.10 7.00
C ARG A 258 -1.75 -24.19 6.79
N ARG A 259 -2.97 -24.04 7.31
CA ARG A 259 -4.06 -25.01 7.10
C ARG A 259 -4.45 -25.14 5.63
N ARG A 260 -4.38 -24.06 4.84
CA ARG A 260 -4.72 -24.07 3.41
C ARG A 260 -3.68 -24.81 2.56
N VAL A 261 -2.39 -24.67 2.92
CA VAL A 261 -1.29 -25.38 2.22
C VAL A 261 -1.36 -26.89 2.46
N VAL A 262 -1.87 -27.35 3.61
CA VAL A 262 -2.00 -28.77 3.92
C VAL A 262 -3.27 -29.38 3.32
N ALA A 263 -4.28 -28.56 3.00
CA ALA A 263 -5.58 -29.03 2.47
C ALA A 263 -5.69 -29.01 0.93
N GLY A 264 -4.70 -28.49 0.22
CA GLY A 264 -4.62 -28.44 -1.25
C GLY A 264 -3.48 -29.28 -1.78
#